data_19fb098cd025bd5553446eebbde70147
#
_entry.id   19fb098cd025bd5553446eebbde70147
#
_cell.length_a   1.000
_cell.length_b   1.000
_cell.length_c   1.000
_cell.angle_alpha   90.00
_cell.angle_beta   90.00
_cell.angle_gamma   90.00
#
_symmetry.space_group_name_H-M   'P 1'
#
loop_
_entity.id
_entity.type
_entity.pdbx_description
1 polymer ?
#
loop_
_entity_poly.entity_id
_entity_poly.type
_entity_poly.pdbx_seq_one_letter_code
_entity_poly.pdbx_strand_id
1 'polypeptide(L)'
;MYNIVVPDPKFISFQKLELNDLPLMQKWLNESHVHEWYDKNEKNTLEEIIKRYGPKISGEKPSDEYLVLYEKEPVGFIQTYKVNDWPEFADYVGYDDHAASVDLFIGDISFMGKGFGSMMLNKFLKDV
;
A
#
# COMPACT_ATOMS: atom_id res chain seq x y z
N MET A 1 0.21 -4.98 33.16
CA MET A 1 0.98 -5.84 32.24
C MET A 1 0.73 -5.42 30.80
N TYR A 2 1.76 -5.22 30.04
CA TYR A 2 1.64 -4.82 28.65
C TYR A 2 1.59 -6.07 27.76
N ASN A 3 0.55 -6.17 26.95
CA ASN A 3 0.49 -7.20 25.93
C ASN A 3 1.29 -6.71 24.73
N ILE A 4 2.51 -7.22 24.58
CA ILE A 4 3.29 -6.94 23.38
C ILE A 4 2.86 -7.95 22.33
N VAL A 5 2.12 -7.46 21.31
CA VAL A 5 1.78 -8.29 20.16
C VAL A 5 2.96 -8.22 19.20
N VAL A 6 3.68 -9.32 19.05
CA VAL A 6 4.72 -9.45 18.03
C VAL A 6 4.04 -9.98 16.77
N PRO A 7 4.01 -9.21 15.67
CA PRO A 7 3.36 -9.68 14.44
C PRO A 7 4.04 -10.95 13.92
N ASP A 8 3.22 -11.88 13.44
CA ASP A 8 3.69 -13.14 12.86
C ASP A 8 3.28 -13.19 11.39
N PRO A 9 4.23 -13.40 10.46
CA PRO A 9 3.92 -13.39 9.02
C PRO A 9 2.81 -14.36 8.60
N LYS A 10 2.60 -15.45 9.32
CA LYS A 10 1.56 -16.43 8.97
C LYS A 10 0.15 -15.85 9.00
N PHE A 11 -0.06 -14.73 9.73
CA PHE A 11 -1.36 -14.08 9.82
C PHE A 11 -1.55 -12.97 8.79
N ILE A 12 -0.53 -12.70 7.96
CA ILE A 12 -0.59 -11.69 6.91
C ILE A 12 -1.21 -12.30 5.66
N SER A 13 -2.18 -11.60 5.10
CA SER A 13 -2.75 -11.95 3.79
C SER A 13 -2.96 -10.67 2.99
N PHE A 14 -3.27 -10.83 1.70
CA PHE A 14 -3.44 -9.72 0.78
C PHE A 14 -4.77 -9.86 0.06
N GLN A 15 -5.47 -8.75 -0.10
CA GLN A 15 -6.75 -8.70 -0.78
C GLN A 15 -6.72 -7.58 -1.81
N LYS A 16 -7.10 -7.87 -3.05
CA LYS A 16 -7.18 -6.83 -4.08
C LYS A 16 -8.02 -5.67 -3.60
N LEU A 17 -7.52 -4.46 -3.83
CA LEU A 17 -8.23 -3.23 -3.47
C LEU A 17 -9.50 -3.11 -4.32
N GLU A 18 -10.61 -2.79 -3.67
CA GLU A 18 -11.90 -2.57 -4.32
C GLU A 18 -12.40 -1.16 -4.03
N LEU A 19 -13.38 -0.70 -4.82
CA LEU A 19 -13.94 0.64 -4.63
C LEU A 19 -14.51 0.85 -3.23
N ASN A 20 -15.06 -0.19 -2.62
CA ASN A 20 -15.59 -0.13 -1.26
C ASN A 20 -14.51 0.08 -0.20
N ASP A 21 -13.24 -0.10 -0.55
CA ASP A 21 -12.12 0.10 0.37
C ASP A 21 -11.61 1.54 0.37
N LEU A 22 -12.05 2.38 -0.57
CA LEU A 22 -11.53 3.73 -0.72
C LEU A 22 -11.81 4.66 0.47
N PRO A 23 -12.95 4.56 1.18
CA PRO A 23 -13.11 5.33 2.42
C PRO A 23 -12.04 5.00 3.47
N LEU A 24 -11.62 3.75 3.57
CA LEU A 24 -10.53 3.35 4.46
C LEU A 24 -9.20 3.93 4.00
N MET A 25 -8.94 3.92 2.69
CA MET A 25 -7.75 4.56 2.11
C MET A 25 -7.72 6.05 2.43
N GLN A 26 -8.85 6.73 2.31
CA GLN A 26 -8.97 8.15 2.65
C GLN A 26 -8.61 8.39 4.12
N LYS A 27 -9.15 7.57 5.02
CA LYS A 27 -8.84 7.67 6.44
C LYS A 27 -7.35 7.53 6.70
N TRP A 28 -6.73 6.48 6.15
CA TRP A 28 -5.31 6.21 6.36
C TRP A 28 -4.41 7.29 5.78
N LEU A 29 -4.71 7.75 4.56
CA LEU A 29 -3.88 8.77 3.90
C LEU A 29 -3.94 10.13 4.58
N ASN A 30 -4.95 10.38 5.40
CA ASN A 30 -5.07 11.59 6.23
C ASN A 30 -4.55 11.40 7.65
N GLU A 31 -4.17 10.17 8.05
CA GLU A 31 -3.51 9.94 9.33
C GLU A 31 -2.09 10.52 9.30
N SER A 32 -1.68 11.20 10.36
CA SER A 32 -0.39 11.90 10.35
C SER A 32 0.79 10.99 10.11
N HIS A 33 0.79 9.76 10.61
CA HIS A 33 1.90 8.83 10.40
C HIS A 33 2.03 8.32 8.96
N VAL A 34 0.95 8.39 8.16
CA VAL A 34 0.96 8.05 6.74
C VAL A 34 1.21 9.30 5.90
N HIS A 35 0.45 10.36 6.16
CA HIS A 35 0.48 11.60 5.42
C HIS A 35 1.88 12.24 5.39
N GLU A 36 2.56 12.19 6.50
CA GLU A 36 3.88 12.80 6.67
C GLU A 36 4.95 12.16 5.77
N TRP A 37 4.87 10.83 5.55
CA TRP A 37 5.92 10.07 4.88
C TRP A 37 5.54 9.54 3.51
N TYR A 38 4.26 9.19 3.31
CA TYR A 38 3.82 8.54 2.09
C TYR A 38 3.16 9.51 1.12
N ASP A 39 2.28 10.37 1.61
CA ASP A 39 1.48 11.27 0.78
C ASP A 39 1.46 12.66 1.40
N LYS A 40 2.15 13.61 0.77
CA LYS A 40 2.30 14.97 1.30
C LYS A 40 1.23 15.94 0.83
N ASN A 41 0.17 15.47 0.22
CA ASN A 41 -0.98 16.32 -0.13
C ASN A 41 -1.62 16.85 1.14
N GLU A 42 -1.98 18.13 1.14
CA GLU A 42 -2.56 18.77 2.33
C GLU A 42 -3.82 18.09 2.81
N LYS A 43 -4.64 17.61 1.88
CA LYS A 43 -5.90 16.97 2.23
C LYS A 43 -6.30 15.99 1.14
N ASN A 44 -6.63 14.79 1.54
CA ASN A 44 -7.15 13.77 0.65
C ASN A 44 -8.65 13.65 0.82
N THR A 45 -9.42 14.19 -0.14
CA THR A 45 -10.87 14.00 -0.17
C THR A 45 -11.18 12.64 -0.78
N LEU A 46 -12.38 12.12 -0.50
CA LEU A 46 -12.81 10.86 -1.10
C LEU A 46 -12.83 10.96 -2.63
N GLU A 47 -13.24 12.11 -3.16
CA GLU A 47 -13.25 12.36 -4.60
C GLU A 47 -11.85 12.23 -5.22
N GLU A 48 -10.84 12.81 -4.56
CA GLU A 48 -9.46 12.71 -5.04
C GLU A 48 -8.93 11.27 -4.95
N ILE A 49 -9.29 10.55 -3.89
CA ILE A 49 -8.91 9.15 -3.72
C ILE A 49 -9.55 8.30 -4.83
N ILE A 50 -10.81 8.53 -5.15
CA ILE A 50 -11.48 7.83 -6.24
C ILE A 50 -10.81 8.13 -7.58
N LYS A 51 -10.44 9.37 -7.85
CA LYS A 51 -9.73 9.74 -9.08
C LYS A 51 -8.38 9.04 -9.19
N ARG A 52 -7.68 8.91 -8.07
CA ARG A 52 -6.32 8.31 -8.05
C ARG A 52 -6.36 6.80 -8.19
N TYR A 53 -7.21 6.14 -7.43
CA TYR A 53 -7.22 4.68 -7.34
C TYR A 53 -8.27 4.00 -8.22
N GLY A 54 -9.34 4.70 -8.59
CA GLY A 54 -10.38 4.12 -9.45
C GLY A 54 -9.84 3.54 -10.74
N PRO A 55 -9.04 4.31 -11.53
CA PRO A 55 -8.46 3.79 -12.78
C PRO A 55 -7.52 2.60 -12.56
N LYS A 56 -6.84 2.54 -11.43
CA LYS A 56 -5.96 1.43 -11.07
C LYS A 56 -6.77 0.18 -10.74
N ILE A 57 -7.88 0.36 -10.02
CA ILE A 57 -8.78 -0.75 -9.65
C ILE A 57 -9.46 -1.31 -10.90
N SER A 58 -9.89 -0.46 -11.82
CA SER A 58 -10.58 -0.89 -13.05
C SER A 58 -9.64 -1.51 -14.10
N GLY A 59 -8.33 -1.35 -13.94
CA GLY A 59 -7.35 -1.85 -14.90
C GLY A 59 -7.03 -0.86 -16.01
N GLU A 60 -7.54 0.36 -15.97
CA GLU A 60 -7.19 1.40 -16.94
C GLU A 60 -5.74 1.82 -16.83
N LYS A 61 -5.17 1.73 -15.63
CA LYS A 61 -3.75 2.01 -15.38
C LYS A 61 -3.04 0.75 -14.93
N PRO A 62 -1.77 0.54 -15.37
CA PRO A 62 -1.06 -0.71 -15.14
C PRO A 62 -0.40 -0.79 -13.77
N SER A 63 -1.20 -1.04 -12.76
CA SER A 63 -0.68 -1.27 -11.40
C SER A 63 -1.61 -2.22 -10.65
N ASP A 64 -1.07 -2.85 -9.61
CA ASP A 64 -1.82 -3.76 -8.75
C ASP A 64 -1.79 -3.24 -7.32
N GLU A 65 -2.96 -3.06 -6.73
CA GLU A 65 -3.14 -2.54 -5.38
C GLU A 65 -3.77 -3.59 -4.49
N TYR A 66 -3.25 -3.70 -3.27
CA TYR A 66 -3.73 -4.66 -2.29
C TYR A 66 -3.87 -4.03 -0.92
N LEU A 67 -4.94 -4.40 -0.20
CA LEU A 67 -4.97 -4.23 1.24
C LEU A 67 -4.11 -5.32 1.88
N VAL A 68 -3.35 -4.95 2.89
CA VAL A 68 -2.64 -5.90 3.73
C VAL A 68 -3.50 -6.18 4.94
N LEU A 69 -3.81 -7.45 5.15
CA LEU A 69 -4.63 -7.90 6.27
C LEU A 69 -3.76 -8.61 7.30
N TYR A 70 -4.07 -8.39 8.56
CA TYR A 70 -3.48 -9.16 9.67
C TYR A 70 -4.61 -9.76 10.48
N GLU A 71 -4.63 -11.09 10.59
CA GLU A 71 -5.76 -11.82 11.17
C GLU A 71 -7.09 -11.39 10.54
N LYS A 72 -7.08 -11.21 9.21
CA LYS A 72 -8.23 -10.82 8.37
C LYS A 72 -8.71 -9.38 8.57
N GLU A 73 -7.99 -8.57 9.36
CA GLU A 73 -8.31 -7.15 9.54
C GLU A 73 -7.36 -6.27 8.73
N PRO A 74 -7.87 -5.25 8.02
CA PRO A 74 -7.00 -4.37 7.24
C PRO A 74 -6.05 -3.56 8.13
N VAL A 75 -4.76 -3.61 7.82
CA VAL A 75 -3.74 -2.90 8.60
C VAL A 75 -2.80 -2.07 7.74
N GLY A 76 -2.80 -2.26 6.43
CA GLY A 76 -1.91 -1.52 5.56
C GLY A 76 -2.27 -1.66 4.08
N PHE A 77 -1.39 -1.13 3.26
CA PHE A 77 -1.58 -1.05 1.81
C PHE A 77 -0.26 -1.33 1.13
N ILE A 78 -0.33 -2.01 -0.01
CA ILE A 78 0.83 -2.24 -0.87
C ILE A 78 0.38 -2.19 -2.32
N GLN A 79 1.18 -1.52 -3.16
CA GLN A 79 0.96 -1.52 -4.60
C GLN A 79 2.25 -1.85 -5.33
N THR A 80 2.11 -2.42 -6.50
CA THR A 80 3.24 -2.72 -7.37
C THR A 80 2.92 -2.38 -8.81
N TYR A 81 3.93 -1.95 -9.55
CA TYR A 81 3.82 -1.69 -10.98
C TYR A 81 5.19 -1.92 -11.65
N LYS A 82 5.16 -2.25 -12.92
CA LYS A 82 6.37 -2.36 -13.71
C LYS A 82 6.84 -0.96 -14.08
N VAL A 83 8.11 -0.66 -13.86
CA VAL A 83 8.67 0.66 -14.13
C VAL A 83 8.48 1.05 -15.60
N ASN A 84 8.64 0.11 -16.52
CA ASN A 84 8.48 0.35 -17.96
C ASN A 84 7.06 0.71 -18.40
N ASP A 85 6.05 0.35 -17.61
CA ASP A 85 4.67 0.75 -17.89
C ASP A 85 4.42 2.23 -17.57
N TRP A 86 5.43 2.90 -17.00
CA TRP A 86 5.40 4.31 -16.66
C TRP A 86 6.66 4.99 -17.22
N PRO A 87 6.69 5.30 -18.53
CA PRO A 87 7.90 5.74 -19.22
C PRO A 87 8.63 6.94 -18.59
N GLU A 88 7.87 7.91 -18.09
CA GLU A 88 8.46 9.08 -17.43
C GLU A 88 9.25 8.68 -16.20
N PHE A 89 8.73 7.76 -15.43
CA PHE A 89 9.41 7.25 -14.25
C PHE A 89 10.59 6.35 -14.61
N ALA A 90 10.43 5.52 -15.63
CA ALA A 90 11.50 4.64 -16.12
C ALA A 90 12.70 5.46 -16.60
N ASP A 91 12.45 6.53 -17.36
CA ASP A 91 13.51 7.43 -17.82
C ASP A 91 14.23 8.11 -16.66
N TYR A 92 13.47 8.48 -15.63
CA TYR A 92 14.03 9.15 -14.47
C TYR A 92 14.93 8.23 -13.64
N VAL A 93 14.52 6.99 -13.39
CA VAL A 93 15.27 6.06 -12.53
C VAL A 93 16.31 5.22 -13.27
N GLY A 94 16.21 5.11 -14.60
CA GLY A 94 17.18 4.39 -15.42
C GLY A 94 17.19 2.88 -15.23
N TYR A 95 16.08 2.29 -14.79
CA TYR A 95 15.96 0.85 -14.63
C TYR A 95 15.67 0.15 -15.95
N ASP A 96 15.98 -1.14 -16.01
CA ASP A 96 15.73 -1.97 -17.18
C ASP A 96 14.26 -2.42 -17.28
N ASP A 97 13.97 -3.20 -18.36
CA ASP A 97 12.62 -3.63 -18.69
C ASP A 97 11.94 -4.53 -17.64
N HIS A 98 12.72 -5.11 -16.74
CA HIS A 98 12.23 -6.07 -15.76
C HIS A 98 12.05 -5.47 -14.35
N ALA A 99 12.40 -4.20 -14.19
CA ALA A 99 12.28 -3.55 -12.89
C ALA A 99 10.80 -3.36 -12.50
N ALA A 100 10.51 -3.58 -11.24
CA ALA A 100 9.21 -3.31 -10.65
C ALA A 100 9.38 -2.39 -9.44
N SER A 101 8.40 -1.52 -9.23
CA SER A 101 8.36 -0.67 -8.04
C SER A 101 7.30 -1.19 -7.08
N VAL A 102 7.57 -1.06 -5.80
CA VAL A 102 6.64 -1.43 -4.73
C VAL A 102 6.54 -0.27 -3.77
N ASP A 103 5.31 0.21 -3.55
CA ASP A 103 5.00 1.23 -2.55
C ASP A 103 4.12 0.62 -1.47
N LEU A 104 4.41 0.93 -0.22
CA LEU A 104 3.61 0.40 0.88
C LEU A 104 3.50 1.39 2.03
N PHE A 105 2.46 1.26 2.83
CA PHE A 105 2.38 1.96 4.11
C PHE A 105 1.60 1.12 5.13
N ILE A 106 1.85 1.40 6.41
CA ILE A 106 1.10 0.80 7.51
C ILE A 106 0.00 1.79 7.89
N GLY A 107 -1.26 1.41 7.69
CA GLY A 107 -2.40 2.26 8.02
C GLY A 107 -2.74 2.24 9.50
N ASP A 108 -2.64 1.09 10.14
CA ASP A 108 -2.91 0.93 11.57
C ASP A 108 -1.65 1.26 12.38
N ILE A 109 -1.70 2.37 13.12
CA ILE A 109 -0.54 2.87 13.88
C ILE A 109 -0.03 1.86 14.91
N SER A 110 -0.87 0.95 15.40
CA SER A 110 -0.47 -0.06 16.38
C SER A 110 0.57 -1.05 15.83
N PHE A 111 0.69 -1.14 14.50
CA PHE A 111 1.69 -2.00 13.85
C PHE A 111 2.99 -1.27 13.53
N MET A 112 3.07 0.03 13.79
CA MET A 112 4.29 0.82 13.53
C MET A 112 5.40 0.46 14.50
N GLY A 113 6.65 0.54 14.00
CA GLY A 113 7.83 0.37 14.85
C GLY A 113 8.15 -1.06 15.26
N LYS A 114 7.53 -2.06 14.62
CA LYS A 114 7.70 -3.48 14.97
C LYS A 114 8.32 -4.29 13.82
N GLY A 115 8.90 -3.63 12.84
CA GLY A 115 9.43 -4.30 11.65
C GLY A 115 8.33 -4.81 10.71
N PHE A 116 7.11 -4.37 10.88
CA PHE A 116 5.96 -4.87 10.13
C PHE A 116 6.05 -4.51 8.65
N GLY A 117 6.58 -3.34 8.31
CA GLY A 117 6.76 -2.95 6.91
C GLY A 117 7.63 -3.93 6.14
N SER A 118 8.76 -4.32 6.72
CA SER A 118 9.64 -5.34 6.11
C SER A 118 8.94 -6.70 6.03
N MET A 119 8.17 -7.04 7.04
CA MET A 119 7.41 -8.29 7.08
C MET A 119 6.34 -8.32 5.98
N MET A 120 5.61 -7.21 5.77
CA MET A 120 4.66 -7.06 4.68
C MET A 120 5.32 -7.28 3.33
N LEU A 121 6.45 -6.60 3.10
CA LEU A 121 7.16 -6.68 1.84
C LEU A 121 7.65 -8.10 1.56
N ASN A 122 8.29 -8.73 2.54
CA ASN A 122 8.81 -10.09 2.37
C ASN A 122 7.70 -11.10 2.09
N LYS A 123 6.58 -10.99 2.79
CA LYS A 123 5.43 -11.87 2.57
C LYS A 123 4.82 -11.64 1.19
N PHE A 124 4.70 -10.39 0.78
CA PHE A 124 4.19 -10.02 -0.54
C PHE A 124 5.03 -10.61 -1.66
N LEU A 125 6.35 -10.52 -1.55
CA LEU A 125 7.27 -11.04 -2.56
C LEU A 125 7.21 -12.57 -2.69
N LYS A 126 6.80 -13.26 -1.62
CA LYS A 126 6.61 -14.73 -1.65
C LYS A 126 5.26 -15.13 -2.21
N ASP A 127 4.19 -14.45 -1.82
CA ASP A 127 2.82 -14.88 -2.03
C ASP A 127 2.17 -14.27 -3.28
N VAL A 128 2.69 -13.14 -3.73
CA VAL A 128 2.16 -12.40 -4.87
C VAL A 128 3.24 -12.12 -5.95
#